data_0aa9650fb5a2a6696f85be83f9d4f800
#
_entry.id   0aa9650fb5a2a6696f85be83f9d4f800
#
_cell.length_a   1.000
_cell.length_b   1.000
_cell.length_c   1.000
_cell.angle_alpha   90.00
_cell.angle_beta   90.00
_cell.angle_gamma   90.00
#
_symmetry.space_group_name_H-M   'P 1'
#
loop_
_entity.id
_entity.type
_entity.pdbx_description
1 polymer ?
#
loop_
_entity_poly.entity_id
_entity_poly.type
_entity_poly.pdbx_seq_one_letter_code
_entity_poly.pdbx_strand_id
1 'polypeptide(L)'
;LNGLLEVFLLSLVPTFEGRYAIVYGIGKGYPLLGTLLTAASGVLILSIVLPALLPLIDRLMLWLEETPFRKIARLYLYYVERARKKARPYVEKWGFIGLTLFVAVPLPGTGVWTGALAAYLFGIEKKQTIPALILGGLLSMGITVGPALGLFG
;
A
#
# COMPACT_ATOMS: atom_id res chain seq x y z
N LEU A 1 -12.05 5.73 20.96
CA LEU A 1 -11.53 4.39 20.61
C LEU A 1 -12.16 3.86 19.34
N ASN A 2 -13.48 3.98 19.19
CA ASN A 2 -14.17 3.49 17.99
C ASN A 2 -13.71 4.21 16.73
N GLY A 3 -13.41 5.51 16.83
CA GLY A 3 -12.90 6.27 15.70
C GLY A 3 -11.52 5.78 15.23
N LEU A 4 -10.66 5.44 16.17
CA LEU A 4 -9.33 4.94 15.84
C LEU A 4 -9.40 3.55 15.21
N LEU A 5 -10.40 2.74 15.58
CA LEU A 5 -10.62 1.47 14.91
C LEU A 5 -10.96 1.67 13.43
N GLU A 6 -11.78 2.67 13.12
CA GLU A 6 -12.09 3.03 11.72
C GLU A 6 -10.82 3.41 10.97
N VAL A 7 -9.96 4.23 11.57
CA VAL A 7 -8.67 4.62 10.97
C VAL A 7 -7.82 3.39 10.70
N PHE A 8 -7.75 2.49 11.67
CA PHE A 8 -6.97 1.26 11.53
C PHE A 8 -7.48 0.41 10.36
N LEU A 9 -8.79 0.17 10.31
CA LEU A 9 -9.38 -0.64 9.26
C LEU A 9 -9.18 -0.01 7.88
N LEU A 10 -9.35 1.31 7.78
CA LEU A 10 -9.12 2.03 6.53
C LEU A 10 -7.66 1.97 6.10
N SER A 11 -6.73 1.95 7.06
CA SER A 11 -5.30 1.86 6.74
C SER A 11 -4.93 0.53 6.09
N LEU A 12 -5.76 -0.48 6.22
CA LEU A 12 -5.53 -1.80 5.62
C LEU A 12 -6.17 -1.95 4.23
N VAL A 13 -7.04 -1.03 3.83
CA VAL A 13 -7.76 -1.12 2.55
C VAL A 13 -6.83 -0.79 1.39
N PRO A 14 -6.82 -1.60 0.30
CA PRO A 14 -6.00 -1.29 -0.87
C PRO A 14 -6.31 0.10 -1.42
N THR A 15 -5.29 0.80 -1.86
CA THR A 15 -5.33 2.17 -2.39
C THR A 15 -5.55 3.22 -1.32
N PHE A 16 -6.40 2.96 -0.32
CA PHE A 16 -6.68 3.88 0.77
C PHE A 16 -5.49 3.99 1.73
N GLU A 17 -5.21 2.92 2.43
CA GLU A 17 -4.05 2.74 3.30
C GLU A 17 -3.86 3.85 4.34
N GLY A 18 -2.67 3.89 4.96
CA GLY A 18 -2.39 4.85 6.03
C GLY A 18 -2.50 6.30 5.61
N ARG A 19 -2.06 6.60 4.39
CA ARG A 19 -2.06 7.97 3.86
C ARG A 19 -3.44 8.61 3.83
N TYR A 20 -4.44 7.90 3.35
CA TYR A 20 -5.81 8.42 3.30
C TYR A 20 -6.57 8.17 4.59
N ALA A 21 -6.21 7.14 5.35
CA ALA A 21 -6.78 6.89 6.67
C ALA A 21 -6.49 8.06 7.62
N ILE A 22 -5.30 8.66 7.51
CA ILE A 22 -4.93 9.85 8.28
C ILE A 22 -5.84 11.02 7.92
N VAL A 23 -6.07 11.26 6.64
CA VAL A 23 -6.95 12.34 6.18
C VAL A 23 -8.35 12.14 6.76
N TYR A 24 -8.85 10.91 6.73
CA TYR A 24 -10.14 10.57 7.31
C TYR A 24 -10.19 10.89 8.81
N GLY A 25 -9.17 10.46 9.56
CA GLY A 25 -9.13 10.69 11.00
C GLY A 25 -9.03 12.18 11.37
N ILE A 26 -8.21 12.93 10.64
CA ILE A 26 -8.09 14.37 10.85
C ILE A 26 -9.43 15.06 10.54
N GLY A 27 -10.07 14.67 9.45
CA GLY A 27 -11.36 15.24 9.06
C GLY A 27 -12.48 14.96 10.07
N LYS A 28 -12.38 13.84 10.78
CA LYS A 28 -13.34 13.50 11.84
C LYS A 28 -13.02 14.16 13.19
N GLY A 29 -11.88 14.82 13.28
CA GLY A 29 -11.48 15.48 14.54
C GLY A 29 -10.88 14.52 15.55
N TYR A 30 -10.41 13.35 15.13
CA TYR A 30 -9.76 12.41 16.04
C TYR A 30 -8.38 12.93 16.48
N PRO A 31 -7.88 12.51 17.66
CA PRO A 31 -6.56 12.98 18.12
C PRO A 31 -5.48 12.69 17.07
N LEU A 32 -4.67 13.69 16.76
CA LEU A 32 -3.65 13.59 15.71
C LEU A 32 -2.66 12.46 16.01
N LEU A 33 -2.11 12.42 17.21
CA LEU A 33 -1.12 11.40 17.58
C LEU A 33 -1.72 9.99 17.49
N GLY A 34 -2.93 9.81 18.01
CA GLY A 34 -3.62 8.52 17.93
C GLY A 34 -3.88 8.10 16.50
N THR A 35 -4.30 9.04 15.65
CA THR A 35 -4.55 8.79 14.21
C THR A 35 -3.26 8.38 13.51
N LEU A 36 -2.16 9.08 13.74
CA LEU A 36 -0.87 8.78 13.14
C LEU A 36 -0.36 7.39 13.56
N LEU A 37 -0.40 7.11 14.86
CA LEU A 37 0.08 5.82 15.36
C LEU A 37 -0.78 4.65 14.86
N THR A 38 -2.08 4.84 14.80
CA THR A 38 -2.99 3.80 14.32
C THR A 38 -2.80 3.52 12.84
N ALA A 39 -2.69 4.57 12.03
CA ALA A 39 -2.45 4.43 10.60
C ALA A 39 -1.08 3.81 10.32
N ALA A 40 -0.06 4.21 11.08
CA ALA A 40 1.28 3.63 10.97
C ALA A 40 1.28 2.14 11.31
N SER A 41 0.50 1.73 12.31
CA SER A 41 0.35 0.31 12.65
C SER A 41 -0.17 -0.49 11.46
N GLY A 42 -1.16 0.04 10.75
CA GLY A 42 -1.68 -0.60 9.53
C GLY A 42 -0.63 -0.72 8.46
N VAL A 43 0.15 0.33 8.22
CA VAL A 43 1.25 0.31 7.25
C VAL A 43 2.27 -0.77 7.62
N LEU A 44 2.66 -0.85 8.89
CA LEU A 44 3.63 -1.84 9.34
C LEU A 44 3.10 -3.27 9.15
N ILE A 45 1.85 -3.51 9.52
CA ILE A 45 1.23 -4.82 9.37
C ILE A 45 1.19 -5.22 7.90
N LEU A 46 0.71 -4.34 7.02
CA LEU A 46 0.66 -4.62 5.58
C LEU A 46 2.06 -4.88 5.01
N SER A 47 3.04 -4.09 5.43
CA SER A 47 4.41 -4.20 4.92
C SER A 47 5.04 -5.55 5.24
N ILE A 48 4.67 -6.16 6.36
CA ILE A 48 5.17 -7.45 6.78
C ILE A 48 4.33 -8.59 6.19
N VAL A 49 3.00 -8.43 6.21
CA VAL A 49 2.07 -9.49 5.83
C VAL A 49 1.98 -9.68 4.32
N LEU A 50 1.92 -8.58 3.56
CA LEU A 50 1.71 -8.67 2.10
C LEU A 50 2.81 -9.44 1.37
N PRO A 51 4.11 -9.22 1.65
CA PRO A 51 5.14 -10.02 0.97
C PRO A 51 4.99 -11.53 1.21
N ALA A 52 4.44 -11.92 2.35
CA ALA A 52 4.19 -13.33 2.66
C ALA A 52 2.91 -13.84 2.00
N LEU A 53 1.87 -13.00 1.88
CA LEU A 53 0.57 -13.39 1.35
C LEU A 53 0.50 -13.38 -0.17
N LEU A 54 1.23 -12.49 -0.84
CA LEU A 54 1.09 -12.32 -2.30
C LEU A 54 1.35 -13.60 -3.09
N PRO A 55 2.35 -14.43 -2.79
CA PRO A 55 2.49 -15.70 -3.50
C PRO A 55 1.27 -16.60 -3.37
N LEU A 56 0.62 -16.59 -2.20
CA LEU A 56 -0.60 -17.37 -1.97
C LEU A 56 -1.77 -16.80 -2.74
N ILE A 57 -1.92 -15.48 -2.75
CA ILE A 57 -2.97 -14.79 -3.49
C ILE A 57 -2.81 -15.07 -4.99
N ASP A 58 -1.59 -14.98 -5.50
CA ASP A 58 -1.30 -15.24 -6.90
C ASP A 58 -1.70 -16.65 -7.30
N ARG A 59 -1.33 -17.65 -6.48
CA ARG A 59 -1.70 -19.05 -6.73
C ARG A 59 -3.21 -19.24 -6.72
N LEU A 60 -3.90 -18.61 -5.77
CA LEU A 60 -5.35 -18.67 -5.68
C LEU A 60 -6.01 -18.09 -6.93
N MET A 61 -5.53 -16.95 -7.39
CA MET A 61 -6.08 -16.29 -8.57
C MET A 61 -5.84 -17.11 -9.85
N LEU A 62 -4.66 -17.72 -9.98
CA LEU A 62 -4.37 -18.61 -11.10
C LEU A 62 -5.28 -19.84 -11.08
N TRP A 63 -5.56 -20.37 -9.89
CA TRP A 63 -6.49 -21.48 -9.75
C TRP A 63 -7.93 -21.09 -10.11
N LEU A 64 -8.35 -19.88 -9.68
CA LEU A 64 -9.70 -19.36 -9.98
C LEU A 64 -9.92 -19.17 -11.49
N GLU A 65 -8.86 -18.94 -12.25
CA GLU A 65 -8.96 -18.78 -13.71
C GLU A 65 -9.55 -20.00 -14.39
N GLU A 66 -9.38 -21.18 -13.78
CA GLU A 66 -9.92 -22.46 -14.30
C GLU A 66 -11.30 -22.79 -13.73
N THR A 67 -11.91 -21.86 -12.99
CA THR A 67 -13.21 -22.07 -12.35
C THR A 67 -14.25 -21.11 -12.92
N PRO A 68 -15.55 -21.26 -12.57
CA PRO A 68 -16.58 -20.29 -12.95
C PRO A 68 -16.32 -18.87 -12.42
N PHE A 69 -15.43 -18.73 -11.43
CA PHE A 69 -15.09 -17.44 -10.84
C PHE A 69 -13.93 -16.73 -11.56
N ARG A 70 -13.68 -17.08 -12.82
CA ARG A 70 -12.59 -16.53 -13.62
C ARG A 70 -12.63 -15.00 -13.76
N LYS A 71 -13.80 -14.38 -13.61
CA LYS A 71 -13.90 -12.91 -13.66
C LYS A 71 -13.10 -12.25 -12.56
N ILE A 72 -13.05 -12.86 -11.38
CA ILE A 72 -12.25 -12.36 -10.25
C ILE A 72 -10.76 -12.43 -10.62
N ALA A 73 -10.34 -13.56 -11.19
CA ALA A 73 -8.96 -13.73 -11.63
C ALA A 73 -8.57 -12.72 -12.70
N ARG A 74 -9.49 -12.43 -13.64
CA ARG A 74 -9.23 -11.42 -14.69
C ARG A 74 -9.08 -10.02 -14.13
N LEU A 75 -9.87 -9.65 -13.12
CA LEU A 75 -9.72 -8.38 -12.43
C LEU A 75 -8.36 -8.28 -11.75
N TYR A 76 -7.95 -9.36 -11.10
CA TYR A 76 -6.63 -9.43 -10.47
C TYR A 76 -5.51 -9.26 -11.51
N LEU A 77 -5.59 -9.97 -12.63
CA LEU A 77 -4.59 -9.87 -13.69
C LEU A 77 -4.53 -8.47 -14.29
N TYR A 78 -5.67 -7.82 -14.45
CA TYR A 78 -5.73 -6.43 -14.90
C TYR A 78 -5.01 -5.51 -13.92
N TYR A 79 -5.24 -5.69 -12.63
CA TYR A 79 -4.56 -4.92 -11.57
C TYR A 79 -3.05 -5.17 -11.59
N VAL A 80 -2.65 -6.44 -11.78
CA VAL A 80 -1.24 -6.83 -11.88
C VAL A 80 -0.54 -6.11 -13.03
N GLU A 81 -1.16 -6.08 -14.20
CA GLU A 81 -0.57 -5.39 -15.36
C GLU A 81 -0.44 -3.90 -15.14
N ARG A 82 -1.45 -3.28 -14.53
CA ARG A 82 -1.37 -1.85 -14.21
C ARG A 82 -0.27 -1.56 -13.20
N ALA A 83 -0.17 -2.40 -12.17
CA ALA A 83 0.89 -2.26 -11.16
C ALA A 83 2.27 -2.40 -11.79
N ARG A 84 2.44 -3.39 -12.67
CA ARG A 84 3.70 -3.62 -13.38
C ARG A 84 4.10 -2.39 -14.21
N LYS A 85 3.17 -1.86 -14.99
CA LYS A 85 3.44 -0.69 -15.85
C LYS A 85 3.80 0.54 -15.04
N LYS A 86 3.08 0.80 -13.94
CA LYS A 86 3.34 1.97 -13.10
C LYS A 86 4.66 1.86 -12.36
N ALA A 87 4.98 0.68 -11.84
CA ALA A 87 6.16 0.49 -11.01
C ALA A 87 7.44 0.34 -11.83
N ARG A 88 7.36 -0.14 -13.07
CA ARG A 88 8.52 -0.45 -13.89
C ARG A 88 9.57 0.67 -13.96
N PRO A 89 9.20 1.94 -14.27
CA PRO A 89 10.21 3.00 -14.37
C PRO A 89 10.96 3.22 -13.06
N TYR A 90 10.29 3.01 -11.93
CA TYR A 90 10.93 3.17 -10.62
C TYR A 90 11.85 2.01 -10.28
N VAL A 91 11.32 0.79 -10.42
CA VAL A 91 12.01 -0.43 -9.96
C VAL A 91 13.19 -0.79 -10.86
N GLU A 92 13.01 -0.75 -12.18
CA GLU A 92 14.08 -1.12 -13.12
C GLU A 92 15.27 -0.17 -13.03
N LYS A 93 15.02 1.11 -12.79
CA LYS A 93 16.08 2.11 -12.76
C LYS A 93 16.75 2.24 -11.37
N TRP A 94 15.96 2.11 -10.31
CA TRP A 94 16.41 2.47 -8.95
C TRP A 94 16.32 1.34 -7.93
N GLY A 95 15.73 0.19 -8.26
CA GLY A 95 15.63 -0.97 -7.36
C GLY A 95 14.93 -0.65 -6.06
N PHE A 96 15.60 -0.87 -4.93
CA PHE A 96 15.05 -0.62 -3.59
C PHE A 96 14.59 0.84 -3.42
N ILE A 97 15.41 1.77 -3.84
CA ILE A 97 15.09 3.20 -3.75
C ILE A 97 13.87 3.51 -4.62
N GLY A 98 13.83 2.95 -5.83
CA GLY A 98 12.69 3.12 -6.73
C GLY A 98 11.40 2.58 -6.14
N LEU A 99 11.44 1.40 -5.54
CA LEU A 99 10.28 0.81 -4.89
C LEU A 99 9.79 1.70 -3.74
N THR A 100 10.72 2.19 -2.91
CA THR A 100 10.39 3.09 -1.81
C THR A 100 9.71 4.37 -2.31
N LEU A 101 10.26 4.98 -3.36
CA LEU A 101 9.68 6.19 -3.96
C LEU A 101 8.31 5.91 -4.56
N PHE A 102 8.14 4.78 -5.23
CA PHE A 102 6.87 4.41 -5.81
C PHE A 102 5.77 4.31 -4.73
N VAL A 103 6.10 3.70 -3.59
CA VAL A 103 5.17 3.57 -2.47
C VAL A 103 4.91 4.93 -1.81
N ALA A 104 5.93 5.79 -1.75
CA ALA A 104 5.84 7.09 -1.08
C ALA A 104 4.93 8.09 -1.80
N VAL A 105 4.81 7.99 -3.13
CA VAL A 105 3.98 8.92 -3.90
C VAL A 105 2.51 8.71 -3.53
N PRO A 106 1.81 9.73 -3.01
CA PRO A 106 0.42 9.56 -2.54
C PRO A 106 -0.61 9.69 -3.66
N LEU A 107 -0.48 8.89 -4.70
CA LEU A 107 -1.40 8.84 -5.83
C LEU A 107 -2.20 7.54 -5.83
N PRO A 108 -3.43 7.53 -6.40
CA PRO A 108 -4.17 6.28 -6.57
C PRO A 108 -3.36 5.29 -7.43
N GLY A 109 -3.36 4.04 -7.01
CA GLY A 109 -2.63 2.99 -7.73
C GLY A 109 -1.15 2.89 -7.38
N THR A 110 -0.69 3.63 -6.39
CA THR A 110 0.61 3.45 -5.75
C THR A 110 0.36 3.07 -4.28
N GLY A 111 1.40 2.88 -3.51
CA GLY A 111 1.26 2.58 -2.09
C GLY A 111 1.70 1.19 -1.72
N VAL A 112 1.40 0.76 -0.50
CA VAL A 112 1.94 -0.49 0.06
C VAL A 112 1.42 -1.72 -0.67
N TRP A 113 0.12 -1.79 -0.96
CA TRP A 113 -0.44 -2.92 -1.68
C TRP A 113 0.17 -3.07 -3.07
N THR A 114 0.17 -2.00 -3.86
CA THR A 114 0.71 -2.01 -5.21
C THR A 114 2.23 -2.19 -5.18
N GLY A 115 2.90 -1.59 -4.20
CA GLY A 115 4.34 -1.74 -4.02
C GLY A 115 4.73 -3.17 -3.70
N ALA A 116 3.97 -3.84 -2.82
CA ALA A 116 4.21 -5.24 -2.49
C ALA A 116 4.02 -6.14 -3.72
N LEU A 117 2.97 -5.88 -4.49
CA LEU A 117 2.72 -6.61 -5.73
C LEU A 117 3.84 -6.39 -6.73
N ALA A 118 4.29 -5.14 -6.90
CA ALA A 118 5.42 -4.81 -7.79
C ALA A 118 6.69 -5.54 -7.37
N ALA A 119 7.00 -5.55 -6.08
CA ALA A 119 8.17 -6.25 -5.55
C ALA A 119 8.10 -7.74 -5.88
N TYR A 120 6.93 -8.34 -5.71
CA TYR A 120 6.72 -9.74 -6.05
C TYR A 120 6.94 -10.00 -7.55
N LEU A 121 6.37 -9.14 -8.40
CA LEU A 121 6.45 -9.29 -9.86
C LEU A 121 7.88 -9.11 -10.38
N PHE A 122 8.64 -8.19 -9.79
CA PHE A 122 10.01 -7.92 -10.21
C PHE A 122 11.06 -8.73 -9.45
N GLY A 123 10.61 -9.68 -8.61
CA GLY A 123 11.52 -10.58 -7.92
C GLY A 123 12.38 -9.95 -6.84
N ILE A 124 11.92 -8.86 -6.24
CA ILE A 124 12.65 -8.21 -5.15
C ILE A 124 12.51 -9.06 -3.89
N GLU A 125 13.63 -9.32 -3.22
CA GLU A 125 13.65 -10.13 -2.00
C GLU A 125 12.87 -9.48 -0.87
N LYS A 126 12.30 -10.31 0.00
CA LYS A 126 11.55 -9.82 1.18
C LYS A 126 12.39 -8.93 2.07
N LYS A 127 13.69 -9.20 2.18
CA LYS A 127 14.63 -8.41 2.97
C LYS A 127 14.69 -6.95 2.50
N GLN A 128 14.47 -6.70 1.22
CA GLN A 128 14.44 -5.36 0.64
C GLN A 128 13.02 -4.84 0.57
N THR A 129 12.06 -5.70 0.27
CA THR A 129 10.66 -5.32 0.11
C THR A 129 10.08 -4.74 1.41
N ILE A 130 10.25 -5.45 2.52
CA ILE A 130 9.66 -5.01 3.79
C ILE A 130 10.13 -3.62 4.21
N PRO A 131 11.45 -3.33 4.26
CA PRO A 131 11.91 -1.98 4.57
C PRO A 131 11.42 -0.93 3.57
N ALA A 132 11.39 -1.26 2.28
CA ALA A 132 10.92 -0.32 1.26
C ALA A 132 9.45 0.04 1.46
N LEU A 133 8.60 -0.94 1.77
CA LEU A 133 7.20 -0.71 2.02
C LEU A 133 6.98 0.13 3.29
N ILE A 134 7.72 -0.16 4.34
CA ILE A 134 7.63 0.59 5.60
C ILE A 134 8.05 2.03 5.37
N LEU A 135 9.24 2.24 4.81
CA LEU A 135 9.74 3.59 4.56
C LEU A 135 8.85 4.36 3.60
N GLY A 136 8.49 3.73 2.49
CA GLY A 136 7.61 4.36 1.50
C GLY A 136 6.23 4.68 2.06
N GLY A 137 5.65 3.75 2.81
CA GLY A 137 4.34 3.96 3.42
C GLY A 137 4.34 5.07 4.45
N LEU A 138 5.36 5.12 5.31
CA LEU A 138 5.50 6.18 6.30
C LEU A 138 5.77 7.53 5.65
N LEU A 139 6.61 7.57 4.61
CA LEU A 139 6.85 8.79 3.84
C LEU A 139 5.57 9.29 3.18
N SER A 140 4.78 8.39 2.62
CA SER A 140 3.49 8.73 2.00
C SER A 140 2.56 9.36 3.03
N MET A 141 2.51 8.81 4.25
CA MET A 141 1.74 9.38 5.35
C MET A 141 2.21 10.78 5.68
N GLY A 142 3.53 10.99 5.79
CA GLY A 142 4.11 12.29 6.09
C GLY A 142 3.79 13.33 5.04
N ILE A 143 3.91 12.97 3.77
CA ILE A 143 3.58 13.85 2.65
C ILE A 143 2.10 14.23 2.66
N THR A 144 1.23 13.28 3.01
CA THR A 144 -0.22 13.50 3.02
C THR A 144 -0.67 14.33 4.23
N VAL A 145 -0.01 14.15 5.37
CA VAL A 145 -0.35 14.85 6.61
C VAL A 145 -0.17 16.36 6.50
N GLY A 146 0.90 16.80 5.85
CA GLY A 146 1.20 18.23 5.72
C GLY A 146 0.03 19.02 5.15
N PRO A 147 -0.40 18.73 3.90
CA PRO A 147 -1.56 19.39 3.31
C PRO A 147 -2.85 19.18 4.11
N ALA A 148 -3.07 17.99 4.70
CA ALA A 148 -4.26 17.71 5.48
C ALA A 148 -4.37 18.61 6.72
N LEU A 149 -3.24 19.04 7.27
CA LEU A 149 -3.19 19.98 8.39
C LEU A 149 -3.15 21.44 7.95
N GLY A 150 -3.11 21.69 6.62
CA GLY A 150 -3.02 23.03 6.08
C GLY A 150 -1.64 23.66 6.20
N LEU A 151 -0.59 22.86 6.42
CA LEU A 151 0.77 23.37 6.62
C LEU A 151 1.38 23.96 5.34
N PHE A 152 0.94 23.52 4.19
CA PHE A 152 1.47 23.96 2.91
C PHE A 152 0.49 24.79 2.08
N GLY A 153 -0.47 25.36 2.74
CA GLY A 153 -1.47 26.15 2.09
C GLY A 153 -2.84 25.64 2.27
#